data_7473c119ebcbdb6f14c32d2551b336a0
#
_entry.id   7473c119ebcbdb6f14c32d2551b336a0
#
_cell.length_a   1.000
_cell.length_b   1.000
_cell.length_c   1.000
_cell.angle_alpha   90.00
_cell.angle_beta   90.00
_cell.angle_gamma   90.00
#
_symmetry.space_group_name_H-M   'P 1'
#
loop_
_entity.id
_entity.type
_entity.pdbx_description
1 polymer ?
#
loop_
_entity_poly.entity_id
_entity_poly.type
_entity_poly.pdbx_seq_one_letter_code
_entity_poly.pdbx_strand_id
1 'polypeptide(L)' 'MNFWEAEQPRVVNTGRNVLEYFPTAQRLSIAKPNWINAAGEEKRGKTVMLDLQAVKDCPEAANIFREIVGNL' A
#
# COMPACT_ATOMS: atom_id res chain seq x y z
N MET A 1 19.54 -6.96 -3.60
CA MET A 1 18.94 -5.65 -3.20
C MET A 1 17.43 -5.75 -3.23
N ASN A 2 16.77 -5.30 -2.17
CA ASN A 2 15.32 -5.30 -2.12
C ASN A 2 14.77 -4.14 -2.96
N PHE A 3 13.57 -4.30 -3.51
CA PHE A 3 13.01 -3.28 -4.39
C PHE A 3 12.82 -1.93 -3.68
N TRP A 4 12.55 -1.93 -2.38
CA TRP A 4 12.39 -0.67 -1.62
C TRP A 4 13.71 0.07 -1.41
N GLU A 5 14.84 -0.59 -1.64
CA GLU A 5 16.18 0.03 -1.61
C GLU A 5 16.57 0.55 -2.98
N ALA A 6 16.07 -0.08 -4.05
CA ALA A 6 16.42 0.25 -5.42
C ALA A 6 15.57 1.37 -6.01
N GLU A 7 14.40 1.62 -5.43
CA GLU A 7 13.42 2.55 -5.98
C GLU A 7 12.78 3.36 -4.87
N GLN A 8 12.71 4.68 -5.05
CA GLN A 8 11.97 5.54 -4.12
C GLN A 8 10.48 5.44 -4.42
N PRO A 9 9.67 5.11 -3.42
CA PRO A 9 8.23 5.04 -3.63
C PRO A 9 7.60 6.42 -3.69
N ARG A 10 6.45 6.51 -4.34
CA ARG A 10 5.57 7.65 -4.19
C ARG A 10 4.77 7.43 -2.91
N VAL A 11 4.88 8.35 -1.96
CA VAL A 11 4.24 8.22 -0.64
C VAL A 11 3.14 9.24 -0.51
N VAL A 12 1.95 8.78 -0.16
CA VAL A 12 0.79 9.64 0.08
C VAL A 12 0.10 9.21 1.36
N ASN A 13 -0.10 10.16 2.26
CA ASN A 13 -0.85 9.94 3.50
C ASN A 13 -2.25 10.52 3.30
N THR A 14 -3.26 9.65 3.35
CA THR A 14 -4.66 10.07 3.16
C THR A 14 -5.33 10.54 4.44
N GLY A 15 -4.63 10.47 5.58
CA GLY A 15 -5.21 10.69 6.90
C GLY A 15 -5.71 9.41 7.56
N ARG A 16 -6.02 8.40 6.78
CA ARG A 16 -6.48 7.09 7.26
C ARG A 16 -5.48 5.98 6.97
N ASN A 17 -4.74 6.14 5.87
CA ASN A 17 -3.75 5.16 5.44
C ASN A 17 -2.56 5.88 4.84
N VAL A 18 -1.42 5.20 4.83
CA VAL A 18 -0.23 5.65 4.13
C VAL A 18 0.01 4.72 2.97
N LEU A 19 0.05 5.27 1.76
CA LEU A 19 0.27 4.52 0.54
C LEU A 19 1.71 4.73 0.08
N GLU A 20 2.41 3.65 -0.23
CA GLU A 20 3.75 3.70 -0.83
C GLU A 20 3.73 2.89 -2.11
N TYR A 21 3.86 3.57 -3.24
CA TYR A 21 3.79 2.95 -4.56
C TYR A 21 5.17 2.82 -5.17
N PHE A 22 5.53 1.60 -5.55
CA PHE A 22 6.79 1.27 -6.22
C PHE A 22 6.49 0.86 -7.66
N PRO A 23 6.52 1.80 -8.61
CA PRO A 23 6.07 1.52 -9.98
C PRO A 23 6.92 0.49 -10.72
N THR A 24 8.24 0.53 -10.56
CA THR A 24 9.12 -0.42 -11.24
C THR A 24 8.96 -1.82 -10.68
N ALA A 25 8.89 -1.95 -9.36
CA ALA A 25 8.70 -3.24 -8.69
C ALA A 25 7.27 -3.75 -8.76
N GLN A 26 6.31 -2.91 -9.17
CA GLN A 26 4.89 -3.23 -9.20
C GLN A 26 4.39 -3.67 -7.83
N ARG A 27 4.65 -2.84 -6.82
CA ARG A 27 4.23 -3.09 -5.44
C ARG A 27 3.52 -1.87 -4.89
N LEU A 28 2.54 -2.12 -4.06
CA LEU A 28 1.83 -1.08 -3.31
C LEU A 28 1.78 -1.48 -1.85
N SER A 29 2.33 -0.63 -0.99
CA SER A 29 2.24 -0.81 0.45
C SER A 29 1.11 0.05 0.99
N ILE A 30 0.26 -0.54 1.82
CA ILE A 30 -0.85 0.16 2.47
C ILE A 30 -0.66 -0.03 3.98
N ALA A 31 -0.42 1.08 4.68
CA ALA A 31 -0.18 1.05 6.12
C ALA A 31 -1.26 1.81 6.87
N LYS A 32 -1.62 1.33 8.05
CA LYS A 32 -2.42 2.13 8.98
C LYS A 32 -1.49 3.11 9.69
N PRO A 33 -1.98 4.28 10.07
CA PRO A 33 -1.17 5.22 10.85
C PRO A 33 -0.72 4.60 12.16
N ASN A 34 0.39 5.09 12.70
CA ASN A 34 0.82 4.72 14.03
C ASN A 34 -0.25 5.12 15.04
N TRP A 35 -0.35 4.38 16.12
CA TRP A 35 -1.36 4.60 17.14
C TRP A 35 -0.72 4.58 18.53
N ILE A 36 -1.41 5.16 19.50
CA ILE A 36 -0.95 5.22 20.87
C ILE A 36 -1.81 4.27 21.70
N ASN A 37 -1.15 3.35 22.44
CA ASN A 37 -1.87 2.40 23.28
C ASN A 37 -2.30 3.03 24.60
N ALA A 38 -2.96 2.24 25.46
CA ALA A 38 -3.44 2.73 26.76
C ALA A 38 -2.32 3.16 27.70
N ALA A 39 -1.11 2.65 27.50
CA ALA A 39 0.06 3.01 28.32
C ALA A 39 0.77 4.28 27.80
N GLY A 40 0.27 4.91 26.73
CA GLY A 40 0.88 6.09 26.14
C GLY A 40 2.04 5.79 25.21
N GLU A 41 2.25 4.53 24.85
CA GLU A 41 3.34 4.14 23.94
C GLU A 41 2.88 4.20 22.50
N GLU A 42 3.73 4.74 21.63
CA GLU A 42 3.46 4.75 20.20
C GLU A 42 3.70 3.35 19.62
N LYS A 43 2.71 2.84 18.91
CA LYS A 43 2.78 1.55 18.24
C LYS A 43 2.69 1.74 16.74
N ARG A 44 3.41 0.90 16.01
CA ARG A 44 3.44 0.94 14.56
C ARG A 44 2.13 0.39 13.98
N GLY A 45 1.58 1.09 13.02
CA GLY A 45 0.40 0.61 12.30
C GLY A 45 0.73 -0.60 11.43
N LYS A 46 -0.26 -1.45 11.21
CA LYS A 46 -0.07 -2.64 10.36
C LYS A 46 0.10 -2.24 8.91
N THR A 47 0.95 -2.97 8.20
CA THR A 47 1.23 -2.75 6.79
C THR A 47 0.89 -4.00 5.99
N VAL A 48 0.26 -3.79 4.83
CA VAL A 48 -0.01 -4.85 3.85
C VAL A 48 0.70 -4.48 2.56
N MET A 49 1.38 -5.44 1.96
CA MET A 49 2.06 -5.26 0.68
C MET A 49 1.27 -5.97 -0.41
N LEU A 50 0.88 -5.23 -1.44
CA LEU A 50 0.15 -5.76 -2.58
C LEU A 50 1.10 -5.96 -3.75
N ASP A 51 1.07 -7.16 -4.34
CA ASP A 51 1.79 -7.44 -5.57
C ASP A 51 0.89 -7.07 -6.74
N LEU A 52 1.18 -5.93 -7.38
CA LEU A 52 0.34 -5.44 -8.47
C LEU A 52 0.43 -6.29 -9.73
N GLN A 53 1.56 -6.98 -9.94
CA GLN A 53 1.68 -7.89 -11.07
C GLN A 53 0.73 -9.08 -10.89
N ALA A 54 0.62 -9.61 -9.68
CA ALA A 54 -0.32 -10.68 -9.38
C ALA A 54 -1.77 -10.23 -9.57
N VAL A 55 -2.07 -8.98 -9.24
CA VAL A 55 -3.40 -8.39 -9.49
C VAL A 55 -3.70 -8.35 -10.98
N LYS A 56 -2.74 -7.91 -11.79
CA LYS A 56 -2.90 -7.83 -13.26
C LYS A 56 -3.10 -9.23 -13.86
N ASP A 57 -2.44 -10.24 -13.31
CA ASP A 57 -2.51 -11.61 -13.81
C ASP A 57 -3.79 -12.34 -13.39
N CYS A 58 -4.57 -11.75 -12.49
CA CYS A 58 -5.84 -12.30 -12.02
C CYS A 58 -7.00 -11.42 -12.51
N PRO A 59 -7.77 -11.86 -13.51
CA PRO A 59 -8.86 -11.03 -14.08
C PRO A 59 -9.88 -10.56 -13.05
N GLU A 60 -10.22 -11.40 -12.08
CA GLU A 60 -11.19 -11.04 -11.05
C GLU A 60 -10.66 -9.91 -10.15
N ALA A 61 -9.38 -9.99 -9.77
CA ALA A 61 -8.74 -8.95 -8.97
C ALA A 61 -8.60 -7.66 -9.77
N ALA A 62 -8.19 -7.76 -11.04
CA ALA A 62 -8.07 -6.59 -11.91
C ALA A 62 -9.41 -5.88 -12.06
N ASN A 63 -10.51 -6.62 -12.15
CA ASN A 63 -11.84 -6.03 -12.27
C ASN A 63 -12.23 -5.26 -11.01
N ILE A 64 -11.87 -5.74 -9.83
CA ILE A 64 -12.10 -5.01 -8.58
C ILE A 64 -11.40 -3.65 -8.61
N PHE A 65 -10.13 -3.62 -9.05
CA PHE A 65 -9.39 -2.36 -9.13
C PHE A 65 -9.96 -1.41 -10.18
N ARG A 66 -10.41 -1.92 -11.32
CA ARG A 66 -11.08 -1.10 -12.33
C ARG A 66 -12.36 -0.47 -11.81
N GLU A 67 -13.12 -1.24 -11.04
CA GLU A 67 -14.34 -0.75 -10.42
C GLU A 67 -14.03 0.34 -9.39
N ILE A 68 -13.01 0.14 -8.56
CA ILE A 68 -12.58 1.15 -7.59
C ILE A 68 -12.20 2.45 -8.31
N VAL A 69 -11.36 2.35 -9.32
CA VAL A 69 -10.89 3.51 -10.09
C VAL A 69 -12.04 4.19 -10.80
N GLY A 70 -12.98 3.42 -11.35
CA GLY A 70 -14.15 3.97 -12.04
C GLY A 70 -15.09 4.76 -11.14
N ASN A 71 -15.00 4.55 -9.82
CA ASN A 71 -15.81 5.26 -8.84
C ASN A 71 -15.08 6.41 -8.14
N LEU A 72 -13.84 6.67 -8.55
CA LEU A 72 -13.08 7.81 -8.03
C LEU A 72 -13.35 9.09 -8.90
#